data_399c1d0dffe5ec5e529abbb8423f19dc
#
_entry.id   399c1d0dffe5ec5e529abbb8423f19dc
#
_cell.length_a   1.000
_cell.length_b   1.000
_cell.length_c   1.000
_cell.angle_alpha   90.00
_cell.angle_beta   90.00
_cell.angle_gamma   90.00
#
_symmetry.space_group_name_H-M   'P 1'
#
loop_
_entity.id
_entity.type
_entity.pdbx_description
1 polymer ?
#
loop_
_entity_poly.entity_id
_entity_poly.type
_entity_poly.pdbx_seq_one_letter_code
_entity_poly.pdbx_strand_id
1 'polypeptide(L)'
;MQAVAHGSDSVLYFQMRQSRGASEKFHGAVIDHYGGDDTRVFREVTKVGETLAQMQELSGAICSPKVAVIYDTENRWALEDAAGPRNQGLFYKETVEKSYRAFRRLGLDVDVIDETQGLSDYQIVAAPVVYLQREGWAEKVRQFVAGGGTFLATYWSGIVDETDLCFLGGTPHGLLDVMGLRSMEIDGLYDGEWNEGVPVPQNRLHLTRTYRCSNLCELVKPSAAEVLMTYGKDFYAGMPALTENQYGAGKAYQICADFEQGLYDELCRKLAEEAGVISVVKEIPDGVEVTTREKNGIRYVFVQNFNRNAVEIKLPVEQYPVWNGQYDGTIGSWETVVLKENSPNFREK
;
A
#
# COMPACT_ATOMS: atom_id res chain seq x y z
N MET A 1 1.29 -20.20 3.43
CA MET A 1 2.27 -19.36 4.20
C MET A 1 1.97 -17.87 4.12
N GLN A 2 1.43 -17.34 3.00
CA GLN A 2 1.14 -15.89 2.86
C GLN A 2 0.23 -15.34 3.97
N ALA A 3 -0.90 -15.98 4.28
CA ALA A 3 -1.78 -15.54 5.37
C ALA A 3 -1.03 -15.46 6.72
N VAL A 4 -0.14 -16.42 7.00
CA VAL A 4 0.68 -16.42 8.22
C VAL A 4 1.70 -15.28 8.21
N ALA A 5 2.31 -15.00 7.08
CA ALA A 5 3.22 -13.87 6.89
C ALA A 5 2.54 -12.51 7.16
N HIS A 6 1.23 -12.41 6.88
CA HIS A 6 0.40 -11.22 7.09
C HIS A 6 -0.37 -11.21 8.43
N GLY A 7 0.00 -12.03 9.40
CA GLY A 7 -0.53 -11.94 10.77
C GLY A 7 -1.46 -13.07 11.19
N SER A 8 -1.81 -14.00 10.30
CA SER A 8 -2.64 -15.16 10.69
C SER A 8 -1.86 -16.12 11.57
N ASP A 9 -2.46 -16.58 12.67
CA ASP A 9 -1.88 -17.59 13.55
C ASP A 9 -2.21 -19.03 13.14
N SER A 10 -3.18 -19.19 12.23
CA SER A 10 -3.63 -20.51 11.78
C SER A 10 -4.15 -20.47 10.36
N VAL A 11 -4.33 -21.65 9.77
CA VAL A 11 -4.98 -21.85 8.47
C VAL A 11 -6.18 -22.79 8.66
N LEU A 12 -7.35 -22.30 8.25
CA LEU A 12 -8.58 -23.07 8.30
C LEU A 12 -8.95 -23.47 6.86
N TYR A 13 -9.23 -24.76 6.67
CA TYR A 13 -9.58 -25.30 5.37
C TYR A 13 -11.09 -25.61 5.28
N PHE A 14 -11.75 -25.08 4.31
CA PHE A 14 -13.05 -25.54 3.87
C PHE A 14 -12.85 -26.37 2.60
N GLN A 15 -13.03 -27.69 2.62
CA GLN A 15 -13.53 -28.51 3.70
C GLN A 15 -12.63 -29.75 3.87
N MET A 16 -12.76 -30.50 4.98
CA MET A 16 -11.96 -31.70 5.19
C MET A 16 -12.25 -32.77 4.15
N ARG A 17 -13.53 -33.05 3.87
CA ARG A 17 -13.97 -34.03 2.88
C ARG A 17 -14.96 -33.41 1.91
N GLN A 18 -14.72 -33.58 0.62
CA GLN A 18 -15.51 -33.00 -0.45
C GLN A 18 -16.97 -33.47 -0.42
N SER A 19 -17.92 -32.55 -0.55
CA SER A 19 -19.37 -32.84 -0.61
C SER A 19 -19.71 -33.66 -1.84
N ARG A 20 -20.59 -34.66 -1.66
CA ARG A 20 -21.00 -35.56 -2.75
C ARG A 20 -22.17 -35.03 -3.61
N GLY A 21 -22.88 -34.03 -3.12
CA GLY A 21 -24.08 -33.48 -3.75
C GLY A 21 -24.15 -31.96 -3.65
N ALA A 22 -25.29 -31.40 -4.13
CA ALA A 22 -25.58 -29.97 -4.20
C ALA A 22 -24.63 -29.17 -5.08
N SER A 23 -24.76 -27.86 -5.05
CA SER A 23 -23.93 -26.92 -5.87
C SER A 23 -22.46 -26.95 -5.50
N GLU A 24 -22.12 -27.27 -4.25
CA GLU A 24 -20.77 -27.28 -3.72
C GLU A 24 -19.97 -28.57 -3.91
N LYS A 25 -20.55 -29.55 -4.64
CA LYS A 25 -19.93 -30.87 -4.83
C LYS A 25 -18.55 -30.86 -5.48
N PHE A 26 -18.18 -29.77 -6.15
CA PHE A 26 -16.87 -29.60 -6.78
C PHE A 26 -15.99 -28.56 -6.09
N HIS A 27 -16.40 -28.04 -4.92
CA HIS A 27 -15.51 -27.24 -4.10
C HIS A 27 -14.30 -28.05 -3.64
N GLY A 28 -13.13 -27.42 -3.56
CA GLY A 28 -11.92 -28.09 -3.10
C GLY A 28 -12.05 -28.62 -1.67
N ALA A 29 -11.34 -29.67 -1.37
CA ALA A 29 -11.27 -30.26 -0.03
C ALA A 29 -9.90 -30.86 0.22
N VAL A 30 -9.59 -31.10 1.48
CA VAL A 30 -8.34 -31.80 1.86
C VAL A 30 -8.38 -33.25 1.34
N ILE A 31 -9.53 -33.90 1.47
CA ILE A 31 -9.81 -35.23 0.91
C ILE A 31 -10.92 -35.06 -0.14
N ASP A 32 -10.56 -35.20 -1.39
CA ASP A 32 -11.50 -35.06 -2.54
C ASP A 32 -12.28 -36.35 -2.83
N HIS A 33 -13.07 -36.35 -3.91
CA HIS A 33 -13.88 -37.53 -4.33
C HIS A 33 -13.01 -38.74 -4.68
N TYR A 34 -11.76 -38.54 -5.09
CA TYR A 34 -10.82 -39.65 -5.38
C TYR A 34 -10.41 -40.36 -4.11
N GLY A 35 -10.49 -39.65 -2.95
CA GLY A 35 -10.24 -40.19 -1.61
C GLY A 35 -8.77 -40.50 -1.35
N GLY A 36 -8.42 -40.71 -0.09
CA GLY A 36 -7.07 -41.08 0.29
C GLY A 36 -6.18 -39.91 0.69
N ASP A 37 -4.98 -40.29 1.13
CA ASP A 37 -3.93 -39.40 1.65
C ASP A 37 -2.76 -39.23 0.67
N ASP A 38 -2.89 -39.80 -0.53
CA ASP A 38 -1.88 -39.81 -1.56
C ASP A 38 -2.05 -38.71 -2.62
N THR A 39 -3.06 -37.85 -2.47
CA THR A 39 -3.29 -36.73 -3.38
C THR A 39 -2.27 -35.59 -3.16
N ARG A 40 -2.01 -34.80 -4.20
CA ARG A 40 -1.15 -33.61 -4.10
C ARG A 40 -1.64 -32.65 -3.01
N VAL A 41 -2.96 -32.38 -3.00
CA VAL A 41 -3.56 -31.44 -2.02
C VAL A 41 -3.36 -31.94 -0.59
N PHE A 42 -3.61 -33.23 -0.33
CA PHE A 42 -3.40 -33.80 1.03
C PHE A 42 -1.95 -33.64 1.49
N ARG A 43 -0.99 -33.97 0.62
CA ARG A 43 0.44 -33.83 0.95
C ARG A 43 0.84 -32.36 1.21
N GLU A 44 0.34 -31.42 0.41
CA GLU A 44 0.63 -29.99 0.58
C GLU A 44 0.04 -29.44 1.90
N VAL A 45 -1.21 -29.80 2.22
CA VAL A 45 -1.86 -29.44 3.49
C VAL A 45 -1.10 -30.01 4.68
N THR A 46 -0.70 -31.29 4.60
CA THR A 46 0.13 -31.95 5.64
C THR A 46 1.44 -31.19 5.84
N LYS A 47 2.15 -30.86 4.76
CA LYS A 47 3.41 -30.09 4.81
C LYS A 47 3.21 -28.71 5.46
N VAL A 48 2.11 -28.02 5.16
CA VAL A 48 1.80 -26.74 5.81
C VAL A 48 1.59 -26.95 7.32
N GLY A 49 0.85 -27.98 7.73
CA GLY A 49 0.63 -28.29 9.13
C GLY A 49 1.94 -28.60 9.89
N GLU A 50 2.83 -29.40 9.30
CA GLU A 50 4.15 -29.69 9.85
C GLU A 50 5.01 -28.43 9.99
N THR A 51 5.00 -27.57 8.97
CA THR A 51 5.72 -26.28 8.99
C THR A 51 5.21 -25.39 10.11
N LEU A 52 3.89 -25.24 10.25
CA LEU A 52 3.29 -24.43 11.31
C LEU A 52 3.59 -24.96 12.69
N ALA A 53 3.62 -26.31 12.87
CA ALA A 53 4.01 -26.92 14.13
C ALA A 53 5.48 -26.58 14.52
N GLN A 54 6.40 -26.56 13.56
CA GLN A 54 7.78 -26.12 13.78
C GLN A 54 7.88 -24.63 14.14
N MET A 55 6.93 -23.82 13.66
CA MET A 55 6.88 -22.37 13.86
C MET A 55 5.93 -21.96 15.00
N GLN A 56 5.58 -22.85 15.93
CA GLN A 56 4.60 -22.61 17.00
C GLN A 56 4.92 -21.36 17.84
N GLU A 57 6.18 -20.99 18.02
CA GLU A 57 6.55 -19.80 18.77
C GLU A 57 6.06 -18.50 18.12
N LEU A 58 5.77 -18.51 16.83
CA LEU A 58 5.23 -17.36 16.09
C LEU A 58 3.78 -17.01 16.48
N SER A 59 3.03 -17.98 17.03
CA SER A 59 1.63 -17.75 17.41
C SER A 59 1.50 -16.58 18.38
N GLY A 60 0.62 -15.62 18.05
CA GLY A 60 0.45 -14.37 18.78
C GLY A 60 1.51 -13.29 18.45
N ALA A 61 2.37 -13.52 17.46
CA ALA A 61 3.18 -12.43 16.90
C ALA A 61 2.29 -11.46 16.11
N ILE A 62 2.58 -10.16 16.22
CA ILE A 62 1.80 -9.10 15.58
C ILE A 62 2.55 -8.47 14.40
N CYS A 63 1.82 -7.92 13.45
CA CYS A 63 2.33 -6.98 12.46
C CYS A 63 2.22 -5.56 13.04
N SER A 64 3.22 -4.73 12.81
CA SER A 64 3.24 -3.33 13.31
C SER A 64 3.68 -2.39 12.19
N PRO A 65 2.90 -2.28 11.10
CA PRO A 65 3.25 -1.46 9.96
C PRO A 65 3.33 0.02 10.35
N LYS A 66 4.23 0.73 9.68
CA LYS A 66 4.39 2.19 9.82
C LYS A 66 3.78 2.96 8.65
N VAL A 67 3.17 2.24 7.73
CA VAL A 67 2.49 2.76 6.55
C VAL A 67 1.03 2.30 6.57
N ALA A 68 0.11 3.22 6.33
CA ALA A 68 -1.29 2.91 6.06
C ALA A 68 -1.71 3.43 4.68
N VAL A 69 -2.60 2.69 4.04
CA VAL A 69 -3.30 3.12 2.83
C VAL A 69 -4.79 3.11 3.11
N ILE A 70 -5.45 4.23 2.83
CA ILE A 70 -6.88 4.38 3.05
C ILE A 70 -7.66 3.67 1.93
N TYR A 71 -8.59 2.80 2.33
CA TYR A 71 -9.60 2.21 1.48
C TYR A 71 -10.94 2.18 2.21
N ASP A 72 -11.92 2.88 1.67
CA ASP A 72 -13.28 2.94 2.24
C ASP A 72 -14.30 2.43 1.22
N THR A 73 -15.17 1.51 1.66
CA THR A 73 -16.16 0.90 0.78
C THR A 73 -17.27 1.88 0.39
N GLU A 74 -17.68 2.78 1.31
CA GLU A 74 -18.70 3.78 1.00
C GLU A 74 -18.15 4.84 0.04
N ASN A 75 -16.89 5.25 0.22
CA ASN A 75 -16.19 6.09 -0.75
C ASN A 75 -16.16 5.44 -2.15
N ARG A 76 -15.93 4.12 -2.21
CA ARG A 76 -16.00 3.40 -3.50
C ARG A 76 -17.39 3.45 -4.11
N TRP A 77 -18.44 3.23 -3.31
CA TRP A 77 -19.81 3.27 -3.80
C TRP A 77 -20.22 4.66 -4.28
N ALA A 78 -19.86 5.71 -3.55
CA ALA A 78 -20.11 7.09 -3.95
C ALA A 78 -19.41 7.44 -5.28
N LEU A 79 -18.15 7.01 -5.46
CA LEU A 79 -17.42 7.19 -6.72
C LEU A 79 -18.03 6.39 -7.89
N GLU A 80 -18.51 5.19 -7.65
CA GLU A 80 -19.17 4.34 -8.67
C GLU A 80 -20.51 4.94 -9.10
N ASP A 81 -21.21 5.68 -8.21
CA ASP A 81 -22.47 6.37 -8.51
C ASP A 81 -22.26 7.78 -9.12
N ALA A 82 -21.11 8.40 -8.91
CA ALA A 82 -20.81 9.73 -9.40
C ALA A 82 -20.82 9.81 -10.94
N ALA A 83 -21.64 10.71 -11.49
CA ALA A 83 -21.79 10.92 -12.92
C ALA A 83 -21.02 12.18 -13.39
N GLY A 84 -19.71 12.20 -13.24
CA GLY A 84 -18.84 13.30 -13.65
C GLY A 84 -17.58 13.40 -12.79
N PRO A 85 -16.58 14.18 -13.18
CA PRO A 85 -16.35 14.81 -14.49
C PRO A 85 -16.09 13.80 -15.63
N ARG A 86 -15.96 12.51 -15.29
CA ARG A 86 -15.97 11.39 -16.24
C ARG A 86 -17.04 10.38 -15.80
N ASN A 87 -17.78 9.82 -16.77
CA ASN A 87 -18.79 8.78 -16.50
C ASN A 87 -18.19 7.36 -16.48
N GLN A 88 -16.91 7.22 -16.81
CA GLN A 88 -16.17 5.95 -16.82
C GLN A 88 -14.71 6.20 -16.47
N GLY A 89 -14.04 5.17 -15.96
CA GLY A 89 -12.61 5.24 -15.67
C GLY A 89 -12.25 5.87 -14.32
N LEU A 90 -13.21 5.99 -13.42
CA LEU A 90 -12.96 6.39 -12.02
C LEU A 90 -12.65 5.15 -11.18
N PHE A 91 -11.51 4.56 -11.43
CA PHE A 91 -11.11 3.28 -10.83
C PHE A 91 -10.49 3.49 -9.44
N TYR A 92 -11.34 3.63 -8.41
CA TYR A 92 -10.89 3.83 -7.03
C TYR A 92 -9.92 2.73 -6.56
N LYS A 93 -10.33 1.47 -6.75
CA LYS A 93 -9.53 0.32 -6.32
C LYS A 93 -8.13 0.33 -6.95
N GLU A 94 -8.04 0.57 -8.26
CA GLU A 94 -6.78 0.60 -8.99
C GLU A 94 -5.87 1.74 -8.50
N THR A 95 -6.45 2.89 -8.13
CA THR A 95 -5.68 4.02 -7.58
C THR A 95 -5.15 3.71 -6.18
N VAL A 96 -5.95 3.07 -5.32
CA VAL A 96 -5.51 2.55 -4.03
C VAL A 96 -4.40 1.52 -4.19
N GLU A 97 -4.55 0.59 -5.13
CA GLU A 97 -3.56 -0.44 -5.41
C GLU A 97 -2.21 0.14 -5.86
N LYS A 98 -2.19 1.29 -6.57
CA LYS A 98 -0.93 1.96 -6.95
C LYS A 98 -0.10 2.34 -5.72
N SER A 99 -0.72 2.97 -4.72
CA SER A 99 -0.04 3.34 -3.46
C SER A 99 0.37 2.11 -2.66
N TYR A 100 -0.54 1.15 -2.49
CA TYR A 100 -0.26 -0.10 -1.78
C TYR A 100 0.91 -0.85 -2.40
N ARG A 101 0.88 -1.06 -3.72
CA ARG A 101 1.93 -1.76 -4.48
C ARG A 101 3.27 -1.07 -4.37
N ALA A 102 3.29 0.28 -4.43
CA ALA A 102 4.52 1.05 -4.32
C ALA A 102 5.23 0.79 -2.98
N PHE A 103 4.52 0.82 -1.85
CA PHE A 103 5.12 0.52 -0.55
C PHE A 103 5.46 -0.96 -0.38
N ARG A 104 4.61 -1.88 -0.88
CA ARG A 104 4.87 -3.32 -0.80
C ARG A 104 6.13 -3.73 -1.58
N ARG A 105 6.39 -3.12 -2.75
CA ARG A 105 7.63 -3.34 -3.53
C ARG A 105 8.89 -2.92 -2.79
N LEU A 106 8.78 -2.01 -1.82
CA LEU A 106 9.88 -1.63 -0.93
C LEU A 106 10.09 -2.62 0.22
N GLY A 107 9.26 -3.67 0.32
CA GLY A 107 9.27 -4.64 1.43
C GLY A 107 8.79 -4.06 2.74
N LEU A 108 7.91 -3.07 2.68
CA LEU A 108 7.29 -2.47 3.84
C LEU A 108 5.96 -3.17 4.16
N ASP A 109 5.70 -3.37 5.43
CA ASP A 109 4.37 -3.76 5.88
C ASP A 109 3.42 -2.57 5.76
N VAL A 110 2.20 -2.83 5.28
CA VAL A 110 1.20 -1.81 4.97
C VAL A 110 -0.15 -2.28 5.50
N ASP A 111 -0.78 -1.48 6.34
CA ASP A 111 -2.18 -1.65 6.69
C ASP A 111 -3.09 -1.00 5.65
N VAL A 112 -4.20 -1.64 5.37
CA VAL A 112 -5.31 -1.06 4.61
C VAL A 112 -6.42 -0.78 5.59
N ILE A 113 -6.73 0.50 5.81
CA ILE A 113 -7.67 0.97 6.82
C ILE A 113 -8.69 1.92 6.20
N ASP A 114 -9.81 2.12 6.86
CA ASP A 114 -10.77 3.16 6.49
C ASP A 114 -10.55 4.47 7.30
N GLU A 115 -11.30 5.51 6.96
CA GLU A 115 -11.20 6.82 7.62
C GLU A 115 -11.57 6.80 9.12
N THR A 116 -12.26 5.77 9.61
CA THR A 116 -12.67 5.69 11.03
C THR A 116 -11.53 5.34 11.95
N GLN A 117 -10.50 4.65 11.43
CA GLN A 117 -9.34 4.19 12.19
C GLN A 117 -8.44 5.36 12.64
N GLY A 118 -7.65 5.12 13.70
CA GLY A 118 -6.63 6.06 14.18
C GLY A 118 -5.40 6.09 13.27
N LEU A 119 -4.75 7.24 13.18
CA LEU A 119 -3.55 7.42 12.35
C LEU A 119 -2.26 7.49 13.18
N SER A 120 -2.34 7.54 14.50
CA SER A 120 -1.20 7.81 15.40
C SER A 120 -0.07 6.78 15.37
N ASP A 121 -0.37 5.54 14.97
CA ASP A 121 0.61 4.43 14.94
C ASP A 121 1.46 4.41 13.68
N TYR A 122 1.06 5.20 12.66
CA TYR A 122 1.72 5.27 11.37
C TYR A 122 2.67 6.46 11.27
N GLN A 123 3.64 6.35 10.37
CA GLN A 123 4.52 7.43 9.97
C GLN A 123 4.14 7.99 8.61
N ILE A 124 3.55 7.14 7.75
CA ILE A 124 3.07 7.51 6.43
C ILE A 124 1.63 7.04 6.28
N VAL A 125 0.75 7.94 5.83
CA VAL A 125 -0.63 7.63 5.46
C VAL A 125 -0.86 8.09 4.03
N ALA A 126 -1.16 7.14 3.13
CA ALA A 126 -1.61 7.44 1.78
C ALA A 126 -3.14 7.35 1.71
N ALA A 127 -3.77 8.39 1.24
CA ALA A 127 -5.22 8.54 1.12
C ALA A 127 -5.64 8.81 -0.34
N PRO A 128 -5.60 7.77 -1.21
CA PRO A 128 -5.92 7.92 -2.62
C PRO A 128 -7.42 8.17 -2.82
N VAL A 129 -7.77 9.25 -3.50
CA VAL A 129 -9.13 9.59 -3.92
C VAL A 129 -10.15 9.42 -2.78
N VAL A 130 -9.89 10.08 -1.65
CA VAL A 130 -10.88 10.18 -0.55
C VAL A 130 -11.93 11.21 -0.97
N TYR A 131 -12.77 10.82 -1.94
CA TYR A 131 -13.84 11.63 -2.54
C TYR A 131 -14.92 11.92 -1.51
N LEU A 132 -15.44 10.87 -0.87
CA LEU A 132 -16.36 10.95 0.27
C LEU A 132 -15.53 11.08 1.55
N GLN A 133 -15.68 12.19 2.24
CA GLN A 133 -14.95 12.50 3.45
C GLN A 133 -15.90 12.49 4.67
N ARG A 134 -15.61 11.65 5.64
CA ARG A 134 -16.39 11.55 6.87
C ARG A 134 -16.14 12.71 7.83
N GLU A 135 -17.13 13.01 8.69
CA GLU A 135 -16.98 13.95 9.78
C GLU A 135 -15.75 13.60 10.65
N GLY A 136 -14.95 14.60 10.98
CA GLY A 136 -13.73 14.46 11.79
C GLY A 136 -12.48 14.01 11.03
N TRP A 137 -12.59 13.55 9.78
CA TRP A 137 -11.43 13.12 8.98
C TRP A 137 -10.38 14.24 8.82
N ALA A 138 -10.80 15.42 8.40
CA ALA A 138 -9.88 16.55 8.20
C ALA A 138 -9.10 16.91 9.49
N GLU A 139 -9.75 16.87 10.64
CA GLU A 139 -9.09 17.14 11.91
C GLU A 139 -8.11 16.03 12.30
N LYS A 140 -8.45 14.77 12.04
CA LYS A 140 -7.57 13.61 12.24
C LYS A 140 -6.30 13.72 11.38
N VAL A 141 -6.44 14.06 10.10
CA VAL A 141 -5.31 14.30 9.19
C VAL A 141 -4.46 15.49 9.67
N ARG A 142 -5.12 16.60 10.08
CA ARG A 142 -4.43 17.78 10.61
C ARG A 142 -3.54 17.44 11.80
N GLN A 143 -4.09 16.71 12.77
CA GLN A 143 -3.34 16.27 13.96
C GLN A 143 -2.18 15.34 13.59
N PHE A 144 -2.41 14.40 12.70
CA PHE A 144 -1.40 13.47 12.20
C PHE A 144 -0.21 14.21 11.56
N VAL A 145 -0.49 15.12 10.63
CA VAL A 145 0.57 15.88 9.93
C VAL A 145 1.26 16.85 10.89
N ALA A 146 0.48 17.59 11.70
CA ALA A 146 1.06 18.50 12.69
C ALA A 146 2.00 17.79 13.67
N GLY A 147 1.71 16.53 14.00
CA GLY A 147 2.52 15.67 14.87
C GLY A 147 3.78 15.07 14.23
N GLY A 148 4.03 15.30 12.94
CA GLY A 148 5.20 14.82 12.23
C GLY A 148 4.94 13.72 11.20
N GLY A 149 3.68 13.33 11.00
CA GLY A 149 3.29 12.34 9.99
C GLY A 149 3.46 12.84 8.57
N THR A 150 3.68 11.92 7.64
CA THR A 150 3.69 12.15 6.19
C THR A 150 2.36 11.72 5.59
N PHE A 151 1.62 12.66 5.03
CA PHE A 151 0.31 12.43 4.41
C PHE A 151 0.40 12.57 2.90
N LEU A 152 -0.08 11.58 2.16
CA LEU A 152 -0.11 11.56 0.70
C LEU A 152 -1.57 11.49 0.23
N ALA A 153 -2.12 12.59 -0.27
CA ALA A 153 -3.41 12.64 -0.92
C ALA A 153 -3.27 12.60 -2.44
N THR A 154 -4.35 12.22 -3.11
CA THR A 154 -4.42 12.32 -4.57
C THR A 154 -5.55 13.26 -5.00
N TYR A 155 -5.61 13.50 -6.29
CA TYR A 155 -6.67 14.25 -6.95
C TYR A 155 -8.06 13.82 -6.45
N TRP A 156 -9.01 14.73 -6.57
CA TRP A 156 -10.43 14.55 -6.31
C TRP A 156 -10.73 13.98 -4.91
N SER A 157 -10.09 14.58 -3.90
CA SER A 157 -10.29 14.25 -2.49
C SER A 157 -11.06 15.35 -1.78
N GLY A 158 -11.89 14.97 -0.78
CA GLY A 158 -12.68 15.89 0.05
C GLY A 158 -13.76 16.63 -0.75
N ILE A 159 -14.48 15.93 -1.60
CA ILE A 159 -15.48 16.50 -2.51
C ILE A 159 -16.87 16.49 -1.91
N VAL A 160 -17.28 15.36 -1.29
CA VAL A 160 -18.61 15.16 -0.69
C VAL A 160 -18.50 14.69 0.75
N ASP A 161 -19.55 14.92 1.52
CA ASP A 161 -19.71 14.40 2.89
C ASP A 161 -20.24 12.95 2.88
N GLU A 162 -20.46 12.37 4.05
CA GLU A 162 -20.97 11.00 4.21
C GLU A 162 -22.38 10.77 3.68
N THR A 163 -23.09 11.81 3.28
CA THR A 163 -24.41 11.74 2.62
C THR A 163 -24.33 11.95 1.11
N ASP A 164 -23.10 11.98 0.56
CA ASP A 164 -22.79 12.26 -0.86
C ASP A 164 -23.21 13.67 -1.29
N LEU A 165 -23.22 14.64 -0.38
CA LEU A 165 -23.50 16.04 -0.65
C LEU A 165 -22.20 16.83 -0.79
N CYS A 166 -22.04 17.56 -1.91
CA CYS A 166 -20.82 18.34 -2.16
C CYS A 166 -20.58 19.41 -1.09
N PHE A 167 -19.34 19.46 -0.61
CA PHE A 167 -18.89 20.54 0.26
C PHE A 167 -18.85 21.87 -0.47
N LEU A 168 -19.11 22.94 0.29
CA LEU A 168 -18.92 24.31 -0.19
C LEU A 168 -17.66 24.92 0.42
N GLY A 169 -17.05 25.87 -0.28
CA GLY A 169 -15.90 26.65 0.24
C GLY A 169 -14.53 26.15 -0.24
N GLY A 170 -14.50 25.17 -1.11
CA GLY A 170 -13.27 24.68 -1.77
C GLY A 170 -12.80 23.31 -1.23
N THR A 171 -12.05 22.64 -2.09
CA THR A 171 -11.54 21.28 -1.88
C THR A 171 -10.01 21.24 -1.93
N PRO A 172 -9.36 20.29 -1.23
CA PRO A 172 -9.94 19.25 -0.36
C PRO A 172 -10.56 19.86 0.90
N HIS A 173 -11.82 19.51 1.18
CA HIS A 173 -12.57 20.14 2.27
C HIS A 173 -11.88 19.97 3.64
N GLY A 174 -11.81 21.10 4.40
CA GLY A 174 -11.19 21.10 5.73
C GLY A 174 -9.68 20.91 5.77
N LEU A 175 -9.00 20.71 4.61
CA LEU A 175 -7.57 20.42 4.50
C LEU A 175 -6.80 21.46 3.69
N LEU A 176 -7.41 22.59 3.31
CA LEU A 176 -6.76 23.62 2.49
C LEU A 176 -5.45 24.15 3.10
N ASP A 177 -5.39 24.28 4.41
CA ASP A 177 -4.23 24.72 5.17
C ASP A 177 -3.16 23.61 5.28
N VAL A 178 -3.58 22.37 5.53
CA VAL A 178 -2.67 21.22 5.62
C VAL A 178 -2.03 20.93 4.27
N MET A 179 -2.83 20.96 3.19
CA MET A 179 -2.33 20.73 1.83
C MET A 179 -1.62 21.95 1.22
N GLY A 180 -1.85 23.15 1.79
CA GLY A 180 -1.28 24.41 1.30
C GLY A 180 -1.76 24.79 -0.10
N LEU A 181 -2.93 24.33 -0.53
CA LEU A 181 -3.49 24.58 -1.85
C LEU A 181 -5.03 24.49 -1.82
N ARG A 182 -5.64 24.86 -2.93
CA ARG A 182 -7.05 24.57 -3.22
C ARG A 182 -7.23 24.11 -4.66
N SER A 183 -8.17 23.24 -4.88
CA SER A 183 -8.64 22.85 -6.21
C SER A 183 -9.40 24.01 -6.88
N MET A 184 -9.19 24.20 -8.15
CA MET A 184 -9.81 25.23 -8.97
C MET A 184 -10.75 24.63 -10.01
N GLU A 185 -10.34 23.50 -10.61
CA GLU A 185 -11.00 22.87 -11.73
C GLU A 185 -10.54 21.41 -11.83
N ILE A 186 -11.39 20.56 -12.36
CA ILE A 186 -11.06 19.18 -12.73
C ILE A 186 -11.22 19.04 -14.24
N ASP A 187 -10.16 18.62 -14.92
CA ASP A 187 -10.19 18.27 -16.33
C ASP A 187 -10.29 16.75 -16.51
N GLY A 188 -11.34 16.31 -17.20
CA GLY A 188 -11.58 14.91 -17.55
C GLY A 188 -11.08 14.61 -18.96
N LEU A 189 -9.94 13.95 -19.08
CA LEU A 189 -9.35 13.57 -20.36
C LEU A 189 -10.22 12.53 -21.08
N TYR A 190 -10.33 12.60 -22.40
CA TYR A 190 -10.99 11.57 -23.21
C TYR A 190 -10.19 10.27 -23.25
N ASP A 191 -10.88 9.18 -23.63
CA ASP A 191 -10.23 7.88 -23.74
C ASP A 191 -9.07 7.88 -24.73
N GLY A 192 -7.91 7.43 -24.27
CA GLY A 192 -6.68 7.45 -25.06
C GLY A 192 -5.88 8.74 -25.00
N GLU A 193 -6.43 9.80 -24.44
CA GLU A 193 -5.70 11.03 -24.15
C GLU A 193 -4.88 10.91 -22.86
N TRP A 194 -3.84 11.71 -22.78
CA TRP A 194 -2.93 11.74 -21.65
C TRP A 194 -2.23 13.08 -21.55
N ASN A 195 -1.91 13.44 -20.32
CA ASN A 195 -1.01 14.52 -19.99
C ASN A 195 0.24 13.95 -19.31
N GLU A 196 1.13 14.79 -18.84
CA GLU A 196 2.35 14.39 -18.17
C GLU A 196 2.70 15.33 -17.02
N GLY A 197 3.30 14.77 -15.99
CA GLY A 197 3.92 15.54 -14.92
C GLY A 197 5.42 15.65 -15.19
N VAL A 198 5.91 16.87 -15.28
CA VAL A 198 7.32 17.22 -15.52
C VAL A 198 7.91 17.78 -14.24
N PRO A 199 8.98 17.16 -13.69
CA PRO A 199 9.62 17.67 -12.48
C PRO A 199 10.12 19.10 -12.66
N VAL A 200 9.88 19.95 -11.66
CA VAL A 200 10.49 21.30 -11.67
C VAL A 200 11.98 21.18 -11.38
N PRO A 201 12.82 22.03 -11.98
CA PRO A 201 14.25 22.05 -11.69
C PRO A 201 14.53 22.23 -10.20
N GLN A 202 15.49 21.46 -9.66
CA GLN A 202 15.90 21.54 -8.26
C GLN A 202 14.79 21.28 -7.22
N ASN A 203 13.73 20.50 -7.60
CA ASN A 203 12.73 20.08 -6.64
C ASN A 203 13.40 19.30 -5.48
N ARG A 204 12.85 19.47 -4.29
CA ARG A 204 13.44 18.94 -3.05
C ARG A 204 13.58 17.41 -3.03
N LEU A 205 12.68 16.69 -3.68
CA LEU A 205 12.71 15.22 -3.75
C LEU A 205 13.69 14.69 -4.82
N HIS A 206 14.33 15.57 -5.59
CA HIS A 206 15.23 15.20 -6.68
C HIS A 206 14.56 14.27 -7.71
N LEU A 207 13.27 14.52 -8.00
CA LEU A 207 12.57 13.86 -9.08
C LEU A 207 13.14 14.32 -10.42
N THR A 208 13.41 13.39 -11.33
CA THR A 208 14.05 13.70 -12.63
C THR A 208 13.28 13.12 -13.81
N ARG A 209 12.32 12.24 -13.56
CA ARG A 209 11.57 11.53 -14.60
C ARG A 209 10.23 12.21 -14.84
N THR A 210 9.82 12.25 -16.10
CA THR A 210 8.47 12.61 -16.52
C THR A 210 7.59 11.38 -16.48
N TYR A 211 6.35 11.55 -15.98
CA TYR A 211 5.36 10.48 -15.83
C TYR A 211 4.07 10.83 -16.55
N ARG A 212 3.44 9.85 -17.17
CA ARG A 212 2.13 10.03 -17.79
C ARG A 212 1.02 10.02 -16.74
N CYS A 213 -0.01 10.85 -17.03
CA CYS A 213 -1.29 10.82 -16.32
C CYS A 213 -2.44 10.79 -17.32
N SER A 214 -3.57 10.25 -16.90
CA SER A 214 -4.77 10.06 -17.69
C SER A 214 -6.01 10.27 -16.83
N ASN A 215 -7.19 10.04 -17.39
CA ASN A 215 -8.47 10.10 -16.71
C ASN A 215 -8.82 11.50 -16.14
N LEU A 216 -8.20 11.90 -15.05
CA LEU A 216 -8.47 13.16 -14.35
C LEU A 216 -7.18 13.94 -14.08
N CYS A 217 -7.22 15.24 -14.36
CA CYS A 217 -6.21 16.22 -14.00
C CYS A 217 -6.87 17.32 -13.14
N GLU A 218 -6.46 17.42 -11.89
CA GLU A 218 -6.91 18.46 -10.96
C GLU A 218 -6.03 19.68 -11.07
N LEU A 219 -6.63 20.81 -11.39
CA LEU A 219 -5.95 22.09 -11.51
C LEU A 219 -5.99 22.79 -10.15
N VAL A 220 -4.84 22.89 -9.50
CA VAL A 220 -4.75 23.44 -8.15
C VAL A 220 -4.03 24.79 -8.13
N LYS A 221 -4.41 25.62 -7.16
CA LYS A 221 -3.75 26.87 -6.85
C LYS A 221 -3.03 26.75 -5.49
N PRO A 222 -1.71 26.70 -5.47
CA PRO A 222 -0.93 26.73 -4.23
C PRO A 222 -1.14 28.05 -3.47
N SER A 223 -1.19 27.94 -2.14
CA SER A 223 -1.14 29.08 -1.21
C SER A 223 0.13 29.06 -0.37
N ALA A 224 0.58 27.87 0.05
CA ALA A 224 1.80 27.63 0.80
C ALA A 224 2.60 26.43 0.26
N ALA A 225 1.96 25.54 -0.49
CA ALA A 225 2.59 24.35 -1.02
C ALA A 225 3.67 24.68 -2.05
N GLU A 226 4.77 23.96 -2.00
CA GLU A 226 5.84 23.95 -3.00
C GLU A 226 5.45 23.02 -4.15
N VAL A 227 5.77 23.43 -5.38
CA VAL A 227 5.51 22.64 -6.58
C VAL A 227 6.70 21.75 -6.88
N LEU A 228 6.46 20.45 -6.95
CA LEU A 228 7.48 19.44 -7.25
C LEU A 228 7.44 19.02 -8.73
N MET A 229 6.24 18.99 -9.34
CA MET A 229 6.03 18.73 -10.77
C MET A 229 4.94 19.63 -11.31
N THR A 230 5.03 19.93 -12.60
CA THR A 230 4.01 20.68 -13.34
C THR A 230 3.45 19.85 -14.50
N TYR A 231 2.22 20.15 -14.95
CA TYR A 231 1.69 19.57 -16.18
C TYR A 231 2.51 20.01 -17.40
N GLY A 232 2.75 19.07 -18.31
CA GLY A 232 3.55 19.33 -19.52
C GLY A 232 2.76 19.75 -20.73
N LYS A 233 1.43 19.55 -20.74
CA LYS A 233 0.56 19.74 -21.92
C LYS A 233 -0.73 20.44 -21.57
N ASP A 234 -1.48 20.75 -22.62
CA ASP A 234 -2.78 21.39 -22.58
C ASP A 234 -2.76 22.87 -22.13
N PHE A 235 -3.96 23.50 -22.01
CA PHE A 235 -4.11 24.90 -21.60
C PHE A 235 -3.58 25.16 -20.17
N TYR A 236 -3.43 24.13 -19.38
CA TYR A 236 -2.88 24.19 -18.02
C TYR A 236 -1.41 23.72 -17.92
N ALA A 237 -0.70 23.63 -19.05
CA ALA A 237 0.73 23.36 -19.02
C ALA A 237 1.46 24.36 -18.10
N GLY A 238 2.34 23.85 -17.24
CA GLY A 238 3.03 24.63 -16.21
C GLY A 238 2.27 24.79 -14.90
N MET A 239 0.99 24.41 -14.80
CA MET A 239 0.27 24.34 -13.52
C MET A 239 0.75 23.15 -12.67
N PRO A 240 0.59 23.20 -11.32
CA PRO A 240 1.07 22.13 -10.43
C PRO A 240 0.43 20.78 -10.71
N ALA A 241 1.23 19.72 -10.79
CA ALA A 241 0.81 18.33 -10.95
C ALA A 241 1.19 17.44 -9.74
N LEU A 242 2.20 17.86 -8.96
CA LEU A 242 2.57 17.30 -7.68
C LEU A 242 3.06 18.41 -6.76
N THR A 243 2.57 18.45 -5.53
CA THR A 243 2.96 19.47 -4.55
C THR A 243 3.33 18.87 -3.21
N GLU A 244 4.06 19.64 -2.40
CA GLU A 244 4.40 19.35 -1.01
C GLU A 244 4.09 20.58 -0.15
N ASN A 245 3.55 20.35 1.04
CA ASN A 245 3.38 21.40 2.04
C ASN A 245 3.93 20.96 3.40
N GLN A 246 4.69 21.83 4.05
CA GLN A 246 5.10 21.65 5.43
C GLN A 246 3.97 22.13 6.34
N TYR A 247 3.46 21.26 7.24
CA TYR A 247 2.45 21.64 8.20
C TYR A 247 2.80 21.10 9.60
N GLY A 248 3.03 22.00 10.54
CA GLY A 248 3.57 21.62 11.85
C GLY A 248 4.92 20.91 11.71
N ALA A 249 5.06 19.74 12.31
CA ALA A 249 6.29 18.94 12.23
C ALA A 249 6.31 17.98 11.02
N GLY A 250 5.19 17.79 10.33
CA GLY A 250 5.04 16.82 9.23
C GLY A 250 4.82 17.45 7.87
N LYS A 251 4.51 16.63 6.89
CA LYS A 251 4.39 17.01 5.49
C LYS A 251 3.14 16.43 4.85
N ALA A 252 2.55 17.20 3.95
CA ALA A 252 1.43 16.77 3.12
C ALA A 252 1.79 16.89 1.64
N TYR A 253 1.45 15.85 0.86
CA TYR A 253 1.70 15.76 -0.56
C TYR A 253 0.38 15.59 -1.32
N GLN A 254 0.24 16.31 -2.45
CA GLN A 254 -0.90 16.17 -3.35
C GLN A 254 -0.44 15.72 -4.72
N ILE A 255 -0.88 14.53 -5.14
CA ILE A 255 -0.80 14.06 -6.52
C ILE A 255 -2.04 14.58 -7.24
N CYS A 256 -1.87 15.53 -8.18
CA CYS A 256 -2.99 16.25 -8.79
C CYS A 256 -3.61 15.54 -10.00
N ALA A 257 -3.19 14.34 -10.36
CA ALA A 257 -3.75 13.59 -11.49
C ALA A 257 -3.65 12.09 -11.31
N ASP A 258 -4.38 11.33 -12.14
CA ASP A 258 -4.24 9.86 -12.20
C ASP A 258 -2.97 9.45 -12.95
N PHE A 259 -1.87 9.43 -12.23
CA PHE A 259 -0.56 9.05 -12.78
C PHE A 259 -0.37 7.54 -12.90
N GLU A 260 0.54 7.18 -13.82
CA GLU A 260 1.04 5.81 -13.95
C GLU A 260 1.79 5.32 -12.70
N GLN A 261 1.89 4.01 -12.53
CA GLN A 261 2.52 3.36 -11.37
C GLN A 261 3.93 3.88 -11.07
N GLY A 262 4.69 4.25 -12.09
CA GLY A 262 6.07 4.70 -11.94
C GLY A 262 6.26 5.93 -11.05
N LEU A 263 5.29 6.87 -11.05
CA LEU A 263 5.33 8.01 -10.13
C LEU A 263 5.14 7.55 -8.69
N TYR A 264 4.16 6.68 -8.44
CA TYR A 264 3.92 6.15 -7.09
C TYR A 264 5.14 5.39 -6.56
N ASP A 265 5.77 4.55 -7.39
CA ASP A 265 6.96 3.78 -7.01
C ASP A 265 8.13 4.70 -6.60
N GLU A 266 8.39 5.78 -7.37
CA GLU A 266 9.45 6.73 -7.04
C GLU A 266 9.09 7.58 -5.83
N LEU A 267 7.88 8.16 -5.80
CA LEU A 267 7.43 9.05 -4.73
C LEU A 267 7.38 8.31 -3.39
N CYS A 268 6.68 7.15 -3.32
CA CYS A 268 6.55 6.39 -2.08
C CYS A 268 7.92 5.95 -1.53
N ARG A 269 8.87 5.61 -2.40
CA ARG A 269 10.25 5.32 -1.98
C ARG A 269 10.90 6.53 -1.32
N LYS A 270 10.77 7.73 -1.92
CA LYS A 270 11.31 8.97 -1.34
C LYS A 270 10.66 9.30 0.01
N LEU A 271 9.33 9.15 0.11
CA LEU A 271 8.61 9.37 1.36
C LEU A 271 9.03 8.38 2.45
N ALA A 272 9.22 7.12 2.11
CA ALA A 272 9.68 6.09 3.04
C ALA A 272 11.11 6.36 3.53
N GLU A 273 12.02 6.75 2.62
CA GLU A 273 13.40 7.15 2.95
C GLU A 273 13.42 8.34 3.93
N GLU A 274 12.61 9.38 3.67
CA GLU A 274 12.52 10.56 4.54
C GLU A 274 11.93 10.27 5.91
N ALA A 275 10.89 9.44 5.95
CA ALA A 275 10.24 9.03 7.19
C ALA A 275 11.07 8.00 7.99
N GLY A 276 12.20 7.50 7.44
CA GLY A 276 13.01 6.46 8.07
C GLY A 276 12.32 5.09 8.13
N VAL A 277 11.30 4.87 7.29
CA VAL A 277 10.59 3.58 7.18
C VAL A 277 11.34 2.69 6.18
N ILE A 278 12.14 1.77 6.70
CA ILE A 278 13.10 1.00 5.92
C ILE A 278 12.81 -0.48 6.06
N SER A 279 12.82 -1.21 4.93
CA SER A 279 12.75 -2.67 4.92
C SER A 279 14.02 -3.31 5.47
N VAL A 280 13.85 -4.47 6.09
CA VAL A 280 14.96 -5.35 6.51
C VAL A 280 15.75 -5.86 5.31
N VAL A 281 15.06 -6.11 4.18
CA VAL A 281 15.66 -6.54 2.91
C VAL A 281 15.74 -5.33 1.97
N LYS A 282 16.93 -5.01 1.47
CA LYS A 282 17.18 -3.77 0.72
C LYS A 282 16.82 -3.83 -0.76
N GLU A 283 17.16 -4.94 -1.40
CA GLU A 283 16.94 -5.14 -2.84
C GLU A 283 15.99 -6.30 -3.03
N ILE A 284 14.74 -5.99 -3.35
CA ILE A 284 13.67 -6.97 -3.47
C ILE A 284 13.33 -7.13 -4.94
N PRO A 285 13.57 -8.31 -5.52
CA PRO A 285 13.20 -8.61 -6.90
C PRO A 285 11.67 -8.55 -7.11
N ASP A 286 11.24 -8.25 -8.33
CA ASP A 286 9.84 -8.33 -8.71
C ASP A 286 9.26 -9.72 -8.40
N GLY A 287 8.03 -9.74 -7.88
CA GLY A 287 7.34 -10.96 -7.49
C GLY A 287 7.85 -11.61 -6.20
N VAL A 288 8.74 -10.96 -5.47
CA VAL A 288 9.12 -11.32 -4.10
C VAL A 288 8.43 -10.40 -3.12
N GLU A 289 7.84 -10.97 -2.08
CA GLU A 289 7.19 -10.23 -0.99
C GLU A 289 7.97 -10.41 0.30
N VAL A 290 8.14 -9.30 1.02
CA VAL A 290 8.74 -9.27 2.36
C VAL A 290 7.71 -8.76 3.34
N THR A 291 7.54 -9.47 4.47
CA THR A 291 6.68 -9.06 5.58
C THR A 291 7.37 -9.30 6.90
N THR A 292 6.91 -8.63 7.94
CA THR A 292 7.48 -8.81 9.29
C THR A 292 6.40 -9.08 10.32
N ARG A 293 6.74 -9.92 11.30
CA ARG A 293 5.95 -10.11 12.52
C ARG A 293 6.86 -9.96 13.72
N GLU A 294 6.33 -9.50 14.83
CA GLU A 294 7.10 -9.28 16.05
C GLU A 294 6.42 -9.92 17.27
N LYS A 295 7.20 -10.55 18.12
CA LYS A 295 6.74 -11.08 19.39
C LYS A 295 7.85 -11.00 20.44
N ASN A 296 7.53 -10.42 21.59
CA ASN A 296 8.46 -10.28 22.71
C ASN A 296 9.78 -9.59 22.32
N GLY A 297 9.72 -8.60 21.40
CA GLY A 297 10.88 -7.87 20.91
C GLY A 297 11.75 -8.66 19.93
N ILE A 298 11.31 -9.81 19.44
CA ILE A 298 11.96 -10.61 18.40
C ILE A 298 11.18 -10.43 17.10
N ARG A 299 11.89 -10.04 16.04
CA ARG A 299 11.32 -9.88 14.69
C ARG A 299 11.52 -11.15 13.87
N TYR A 300 10.46 -11.52 13.16
CA TYR A 300 10.43 -12.60 12.18
C TYR A 300 10.21 -11.96 10.81
N VAL A 301 11.05 -12.30 9.84
CA VAL A 301 10.98 -11.74 8.47
C VAL A 301 10.62 -12.86 7.52
N PHE A 302 9.48 -12.75 6.87
CA PHE A 302 9.04 -13.67 5.83
C PHE A 302 9.48 -13.13 4.48
N VAL A 303 10.11 -13.96 3.69
CA VAL A 303 10.48 -13.66 2.30
C VAL A 303 9.87 -14.73 1.41
N GLN A 304 8.95 -14.32 0.55
CA GLN A 304 8.13 -15.23 -0.26
C GLN A 304 8.32 -14.95 -1.74
N ASN A 305 8.70 -15.96 -2.49
CA ASN A 305 8.83 -15.88 -3.93
C ASN A 305 7.53 -16.33 -4.61
N PHE A 306 6.82 -15.42 -5.26
CA PHE A 306 5.62 -15.70 -6.04
C PHE A 306 5.90 -15.92 -7.53
N ASN A 307 7.17 -15.98 -7.93
CA ASN A 307 7.55 -16.27 -9.30
C ASN A 307 7.51 -17.76 -9.60
N ARG A 308 7.33 -18.10 -10.88
CA ARG A 308 7.39 -19.48 -11.38
C ARG A 308 8.82 -20.05 -11.42
N ASN A 309 9.82 -19.22 -11.22
CA ASN A 309 11.23 -19.57 -11.22
C ASN A 309 11.87 -19.21 -9.87
N ALA A 310 13.00 -19.83 -9.55
CA ALA A 310 13.83 -19.41 -8.46
C ALA A 310 14.37 -17.99 -8.70
N VAL A 311 14.54 -17.24 -7.61
CA VAL A 311 14.98 -15.83 -7.64
C VAL A 311 16.19 -15.66 -6.74
N GLU A 312 17.25 -15.04 -7.28
CA GLU A 312 18.40 -14.61 -6.48
C GLU A 312 18.01 -13.39 -5.64
N ILE A 313 18.34 -13.42 -4.36
CA ILE A 313 18.07 -12.33 -3.42
C ILE A 313 19.10 -12.35 -2.30
N LYS A 314 19.56 -11.19 -1.87
CA LYS A 314 20.49 -11.06 -0.75
C LYS A 314 19.72 -10.82 0.55
N LEU A 315 19.74 -11.80 1.44
CA LEU A 315 19.11 -11.71 2.76
C LEU A 315 20.14 -11.35 3.85
N PRO A 316 19.76 -10.59 4.89
CA PRO A 316 20.64 -10.17 5.98
C PRO A 316 20.81 -11.31 7.03
N VAL A 317 21.28 -12.50 6.60
CA VAL A 317 21.34 -13.72 7.42
C VAL A 317 22.28 -13.64 8.63
N GLU A 318 23.21 -12.68 8.65
CA GLU A 318 24.06 -12.45 9.81
C GLU A 318 23.28 -11.86 10.99
N GLN A 319 22.34 -10.97 10.72
CA GLN A 319 21.48 -10.36 11.74
C GLN A 319 20.20 -11.16 11.96
N TYR A 320 19.68 -11.76 10.91
CA TYR A 320 18.44 -12.54 10.87
C TYR A 320 18.73 -13.93 10.29
N PRO A 321 19.23 -14.89 11.07
CA PRO A 321 19.45 -16.25 10.58
C PRO A 321 18.20 -16.88 9.99
N VAL A 322 18.39 -17.81 9.05
CA VAL A 322 17.30 -18.61 8.50
C VAL A 322 16.73 -19.49 9.62
N TRP A 323 15.47 -19.30 9.93
CA TRP A 323 14.74 -20.03 10.94
C TRP A 323 13.88 -21.15 10.35
N ASN A 324 13.29 -20.91 9.19
CA ASN A 324 12.51 -21.91 8.46
C ASN A 324 12.68 -21.72 6.96
N GLY A 325 12.61 -22.80 6.18
CA GLY A 325 12.86 -22.80 4.74
C GLY A 325 14.32 -23.07 4.38
N GLN A 326 14.65 -23.02 3.10
CA GLN A 326 15.98 -23.22 2.57
C GLN A 326 16.47 -21.95 1.86
N TYR A 327 17.69 -21.55 2.10
CA TYR A 327 18.29 -20.38 1.47
C TYR A 327 19.80 -20.59 1.27
N ASP A 328 20.23 -20.48 0.02
CA ASP A 328 21.62 -20.58 -0.41
C ASP A 328 22.07 -19.38 -1.28
N GLY A 329 21.31 -18.28 -1.21
CA GLY A 329 21.41 -17.12 -2.09
C GLY A 329 20.19 -17.01 -3.02
N THR A 330 19.40 -18.07 -3.10
CA THR A 330 18.19 -18.14 -3.92
C THR A 330 16.96 -18.56 -3.10
N ILE A 331 15.78 -18.22 -3.57
CA ILE A 331 14.49 -18.72 -3.07
C ILE A 331 13.79 -19.41 -4.25
N GLY A 332 13.44 -20.67 -4.08
CA GLY A 332 12.76 -21.47 -5.10
C GLY A 332 11.39 -20.92 -5.48
N SER A 333 10.85 -21.40 -6.59
CA SER A 333 9.51 -21.05 -7.08
C SER A 333 8.45 -21.38 -6.04
N TRP A 334 7.61 -20.40 -5.66
CA TRP A 334 6.53 -20.53 -4.68
C TRP A 334 7.01 -20.90 -3.25
N GLU A 335 8.28 -20.71 -2.97
CA GLU A 335 8.85 -21.00 -1.66
C GLU A 335 8.84 -19.79 -0.74
N THR A 336 8.91 -20.10 0.55
CA THR A 336 8.98 -19.13 1.65
C THR A 336 10.21 -19.42 2.49
N VAL A 337 10.98 -18.38 2.77
CA VAL A 337 12.05 -18.39 3.77
C VAL A 337 11.64 -17.49 4.92
N VAL A 338 11.80 -17.97 6.15
CA VAL A 338 11.54 -17.18 7.35
C VAL A 338 12.85 -16.98 8.09
N LEU A 339 13.18 -15.73 8.32
CA LEU A 339 14.33 -15.34 9.12
C LEU A 339 13.85 -14.94 10.52
N LYS A 340 14.70 -15.15 11.52
CA LYS A 340 14.43 -14.75 12.90
C LYS A 340 15.56 -13.88 13.42
N GLU A 341 15.23 -12.76 14.04
CA GLU A 341 16.20 -11.85 14.64
C GLU A 341 16.98 -12.55 15.75
N ASN A 342 18.30 -12.35 15.76
CA ASN A 342 19.13 -12.80 16.87
C ASN A 342 18.70 -12.11 18.17
N SER A 343 18.50 -12.88 19.25
CA SER A 343 18.19 -12.29 20.55
C SER A 343 19.24 -11.23 20.93
N PRO A 344 18.82 -10.05 21.43
CA PRO A 344 19.76 -8.99 21.81
C PRO A 344 20.82 -9.37 22.86
N ASN A 345 20.71 -10.56 23.48
CA ASN A 345 21.65 -11.08 24.45
C ASN A 345 22.83 -11.87 23.85
N PHE A 346 22.92 -12.02 22.51
CA PHE A 346 24.04 -12.69 21.83
C PHE A 346 25.06 -11.68 21.25
N ARG A 347 25.31 -10.55 21.93
CA ARG A 347 26.58 -9.87 21.71
C ARG A 347 27.59 -10.58 22.57
N GLU A 348 28.43 -11.39 21.94
CA GLU A 348 29.59 -12.01 22.56
C GLU A 348 30.35 -10.98 23.41
N LYS A 349 30.66 -11.39 24.65
CA LYS A 349 31.54 -10.68 25.55
C LYS A 349 32.98 -10.82 25.07
#